data_e6f89b4fb7907cc95784a9d96158efca
#
_entry.id   e6f89b4fb7907cc95784a9d96158efca
#
_cell.length_a   1.000
_cell.length_b   1.000
_cell.length_c   1.000
_cell.angle_alpha   90.00
_cell.angle_beta   90.00
_cell.angle_gamma   90.00
#
_symmetry.space_group_name_H-M   'P 1'
#
loop_
_entity.id
_entity.type
_entity.pdbx_description
1 polymer ?
#
loop_
_entity_poly.entity_id
_entity_poly.type
_entity_poly.pdbx_seq_one_letter_code
_entity_poly.pdbx_strand_id
1 'polypeptide(L)'
;SSAASDVYKRQYIISECADDNKDHKCDYCGKKLTEHTGGKATCKDKAKCEVCGAEYGELDAKNHTNLKHFPETAATKTTEGNIEYWYCEGCGKYYSDKDGTKEIKKADTVTAKLKDDSKSPQTGDTSNLALWIALLFVSGGAAIGTTVVSRKKKYNVSSKI
;
A
#
# COMPACT_ATOMS: atom_id res chain seq x y z
N SER A 1 -25.26 63.61 -33.56
CA SER A 1 -25.19 63.91 -32.10
C SER A 1 -25.54 62.70 -31.19
N SER A 2 -25.93 61.58 -31.76
CA SER A 2 -26.28 60.38 -30.95
C SER A 2 -25.03 59.57 -30.48
N ALA A 3 -23.97 59.50 -31.30
CA ALA A 3 -22.83 58.66 -31.02
C ALA A 3 -21.96 59.18 -29.84
N ALA A 4 -21.87 60.53 -29.66
CA ALA A 4 -21.12 61.13 -28.56
C ALA A 4 -21.81 60.89 -27.21
N SER A 5 -23.12 60.85 -27.17
CA SER A 5 -23.93 60.52 -25.99
C SER A 5 -23.76 59.07 -25.55
N ASP A 6 -23.63 58.13 -26.48
CA ASP A 6 -23.42 56.70 -26.18
C ASP A 6 -22.02 56.38 -25.67
N VAL A 7 -21.00 57.13 -26.19
CA VAL A 7 -19.63 57.01 -25.70
C VAL A 7 -19.50 57.57 -24.27
N TYR A 8 -20.15 58.71 -24.01
CA TYR A 8 -20.18 59.32 -22.68
C TYR A 8 -20.93 58.44 -21.65
N LYS A 9 -22.05 57.86 -22.02
CA LYS A 9 -22.80 56.89 -21.20
C LYS A 9 -21.98 55.66 -20.89
N ARG A 10 -21.24 55.10 -21.86
CA ARG A 10 -20.40 53.94 -21.66
C ARG A 10 -19.22 54.27 -20.71
N GLN A 11 -18.65 55.48 -20.81
CA GLN A 11 -17.55 55.91 -19.97
C GLN A 11 -17.98 56.16 -18.53
N TYR A 12 -19.23 56.64 -18.34
CA TYR A 12 -19.80 56.86 -16.99
C TYR A 12 -20.20 55.56 -16.31
N ILE A 13 -20.65 54.56 -17.07
CA ILE A 13 -21.05 53.25 -16.57
C ILE A 13 -19.83 52.43 -16.08
N ILE A 14 -18.63 52.63 -16.66
CA ILE A 14 -17.42 51.89 -16.29
C ILE A 14 -16.90 52.31 -14.90
N SER A 15 -17.26 53.50 -14.39
CA SER A 15 -16.87 53.95 -13.05
C SER A 15 -17.77 53.40 -11.94
N GLU A 16 -18.93 52.83 -12.26
CA GLU A 16 -19.89 52.30 -11.30
C GLU A 16 -20.29 50.85 -11.63
N CYS A 17 -19.31 49.98 -11.90
CA CYS A 17 -19.59 48.57 -12.01
C CYS A 17 -20.06 48.01 -10.67
N ALA A 18 -21.34 47.68 -10.57
CA ALA A 18 -21.93 47.01 -9.44
C ALA A 18 -22.10 45.50 -9.70
N ASP A 19 -22.03 44.72 -8.66
CA ASP A 19 -22.30 43.29 -8.62
C ASP A 19 -23.42 43.07 -7.59
N ASP A 20 -24.63 43.46 -7.91
CA ASP A 20 -25.78 43.40 -7.01
C ASP A 20 -26.27 41.95 -6.85
N ASN A 21 -26.12 41.15 -7.91
CA ASN A 21 -26.51 39.75 -7.94
C ASN A 21 -25.42 38.81 -7.32
N LYS A 22 -24.24 39.36 -6.99
CA LYS A 22 -23.11 38.63 -6.37
C LYS A 22 -22.57 37.46 -7.21
N ASP A 23 -22.53 37.62 -8.53
CA ASP A 23 -22.01 36.62 -9.45
C ASP A 23 -20.54 36.89 -9.85
N HIS A 24 -19.89 37.86 -9.21
CA HIS A 24 -18.53 38.36 -9.45
C HIS A 24 -18.36 39.05 -10.82
N LYS A 25 -19.44 39.44 -11.46
CA LYS A 25 -19.42 40.17 -12.72
C LYS A 25 -20.17 41.49 -12.56
N CYS A 26 -19.81 42.44 -13.38
CA CYS A 26 -20.55 43.68 -13.48
C CYS A 26 -21.94 43.44 -14.14
N ASP A 27 -23.02 43.81 -13.46
CA ASP A 27 -24.38 43.66 -13.95
C ASP A 27 -24.67 44.43 -15.24
N TYR A 28 -23.86 45.47 -15.51
CA TYR A 28 -24.04 46.30 -16.71
C TYR A 28 -23.24 45.84 -17.91
N CYS A 29 -21.96 45.41 -17.71
CA CYS A 29 -21.06 45.09 -18.81
C CYS A 29 -20.56 43.63 -18.82
N GLY A 30 -20.91 42.83 -17.82
CA GLY A 30 -20.51 41.43 -17.70
C GLY A 30 -19.02 41.21 -17.41
N LYS A 31 -18.24 42.29 -17.18
CA LYS A 31 -16.82 42.18 -16.86
C LYS A 31 -16.64 41.56 -15.50
N LYS A 32 -15.72 40.60 -15.39
CA LYS A 32 -15.35 40.00 -14.12
C LYS A 32 -14.78 41.08 -13.18
N LEU A 33 -15.34 41.20 -11.99
CA LEU A 33 -14.93 42.17 -10.98
C LEU A 33 -14.02 41.59 -9.92
N THR A 34 -14.34 40.42 -9.43
CA THR A 34 -13.58 39.75 -8.37
C THR A 34 -13.39 38.26 -8.67
N GLU A 35 -12.46 37.65 -7.99
CA GLU A 35 -12.26 36.20 -8.01
C GLU A 35 -13.21 35.56 -6.99
N HIS A 36 -13.56 34.31 -7.23
CA HIS A 36 -14.26 33.49 -6.24
C HIS A 36 -13.38 33.29 -5.01
N THR A 37 -13.93 33.42 -3.82
CA THR A 37 -13.21 33.31 -2.55
C THR A 37 -14.01 32.52 -1.52
N GLY A 38 -13.31 32.04 -0.48
CA GLY A 38 -13.89 31.27 0.61
C GLY A 38 -14.14 29.80 0.26
N GLY A 39 -14.64 29.06 1.24
CA GLY A 39 -14.82 27.62 1.13
C GLY A 39 -13.51 26.84 1.06
N LYS A 40 -13.60 25.52 1.12
CA LYS A 40 -12.46 24.61 0.98
C LYS A 40 -12.86 23.47 0.05
N ALA A 41 -12.00 23.21 -0.95
CA ALA A 41 -12.15 22.02 -1.77
C ALA A 41 -11.84 20.76 -0.93
N THR A 42 -12.46 19.66 -1.29
CA THR A 42 -12.20 18.33 -0.74
C THR A 42 -11.71 17.38 -1.83
N CYS A 43 -11.41 16.16 -1.47
CA CYS A 43 -11.06 15.13 -2.44
C CYS A 43 -12.24 14.76 -3.38
N LYS A 44 -13.46 15.20 -3.06
CA LYS A 44 -14.69 14.93 -3.82
C LYS A 44 -15.34 16.19 -4.37
N ASP A 45 -15.38 17.26 -3.60
CA ASP A 45 -16.14 18.46 -3.92
C ASP A 45 -15.19 19.64 -4.09
N LYS A 46 -15.46 20.49 -5.08
CA LYS A 46 -14.74 21.76 -5.28
C LYS A 46 -15.09 22.75 -4.18
N ALA A 47 -14.24 23.77 -4.02
CA ALA A 47 -14.57 24.87 -3.12
C ALA A 47 -15.83 25.59 -3.58
N LYS A 48 -16.67 26.04 -2.66
CA LYS A 48 -17.84 26.87 -2.93
C LYS A 48 -17.57 28.29 -2.52
N CYS A 49 -17.80 29.22 -3.45
CA CYS A 49 -17.67 30.64 -3.15
C CYS A 49 -18.67 31.05 -2.06
N GLU A 50 -18.19 31.74 -1.01
CA GLU A 50 -19.04 32.20 0.09
C GLU A 50 -19.97 33.34 -0.32
N VAL A 51 -19.66 34.02 -1.44
CA VAL A 51 -20.45 35.15 -1.93
C VAL A 51 -21.56 34.70 -2.87
N CYS A 52 -21.24 33.90 -3.90
CA CYS A 52 -22.19 33.50 -4.95
C CYS A 52 -22.63 32.05 -4.87
N GLY A 53 -22.02 31.22 -4.01
CA GLY A 53 -22.31 29.80 -3.91
C GLY A 53 -21.81 28.93 -5.06
N ALA A 54 -21.18 29.51 -6.07
CA ALA A 54 -20.66 28.77 -7.22
C ALA A 54 -19.45 27.90 -6.82
N GLU A 55 -19.36 26.74 -7.43
CA GLU A 55 -18.17 25.88 -7.29
C GLU A 55 -17.02 26.42 -8.12
N TYR A 56 -15.82 26.44 -7.55
CA TYR A 56 -14.64 26.97 -8.23
C TYR A 56 -13.36 26.22 -7.82
N GLY A 57 -12.28 26.44 -8.59
CA GLY A 57 -11.00 25.82 -8.35
C GLY A 57 -10.96 24.32 -8.68
N GLU A 58 -9.91 23.65 -8.21
CA GLU A 58 -9.69 22.23 -8.37
C GLU A 58 -10.04 21.47 -7.08
N LEU A 59 -10.22 20.14 -7.19
CA LEU A 59 -10.38 19.27 -6.02
C LEU A 59 -9.08 19.26 -5.20
N ASP A 60 -9.19 19.21 -3.88
CA ASP A 60 -8.06 19.02 -3.00
C ASP A 60 -7.92 17.53 -2.65
N ALA A 61 -7.04 16.84 -3.37
CA ALA A 61 -6.80 15.42 -3.19
C ALA A 61 -6.26 15.04 -1.80
N LYS A 62 -5.85 16.02 -0.99
CA LYS A 62 -5.34 15.79 0.37
C LYS A 62 -6.35 16.10 1.46
N ASN A 63 -7.41 16.82 1.12
CA ASN A 63 -8.45 17.17 2.08
C ASN A 63 -9.55 16.10 2.06
N HIS A 64 -9.33 15.03 2.80
CA HIS A 64 -10.29 13.93 2.91
C HIS A 64 -11.37 14.22 3.95
N THR A 65 -12.62 14.11 3.53
CA THR A 65 -13.78 14.12 4.44
C THR A 65 -14.25 12.70 4.69
N ASN A 66 -14.61 12.38 5.94
CA ASN A 66 -15.14 11.07 6.33
C ASN A 66 -14.15 9.90 6.09
N LEU A 67 -12.93 10.02 6.62
CA LEU A 67 -12.02 8.89 6.73
C LEU A 67 -12.57 7.90 7.77
N LYS A 68 -12.97 6.71 7.30
CA LYS A 68 -13.39 5.60 8.17
C LYS A 68 -12.18 4.80 8.58
N HIS A 69 -12.00 4.63 9.88
CA HIS A 69 -10.93 3.82 10.46
C HIS A 69 -11.35 2.34 10.54
N PHE A 70 -10.47 1.47 10.11
CA PHE A 70 -10.58 0.01 10.23
C PHE A 70 -9.37 -0.49 11.02
N PRO A 71 -9.56 -0.95 12.25
CA PRO A 71 -8.47 -1.46 13.06
C PRO A 71 -7.90 -2.77 12.49
N GLU A 72 -6.66 -3.06 12.83
CA GLU A 72 -6.03 -4.32 12.49
C GLU A 72 -6.82 -5.51 13.05
N THR A 73 -6.96 -6.52 12.22
CA THR A 73 -7.55 -7.82 12.60
C THR A 73 -6.60 -8.93 12.20
N ALA A 74 -6.16 -9.73 13.15
CA ALA A 74 -5.26 -10.83 12.90
C ALA A 74 -5.91 -11.89 11.98
N ALA A 75 -5.15 -12.39 11.02
CA ALA A 75 -5.56 -13.52 10.23
C ALA A 75 -5.60 -14.80 11.06
N THR A 76 -6.52 -15.71 10.75
CA THR A 76 -6.61 -17.05 11.35
C THR A 76 -6.34 -18.13 10.29
N LYS A 77 -6.39 -19.39 10.65
CA LYS A 77 -6.32 -20.50 9.69
C LYS A 77 -7.52 -20.53 8.74
N THR A 78 -8.67 -20.03 9.19
CA THR A 78 -9.94 -20.11 8.45
C THR A 78 -10.35 -18.78 7.83
N THR A 79 -9.95 -17.65 8.43
CA THR A 79 -10.33 -16.30 8.00
C THR A 79 -9.12 -15.45 7.68
N GLU A 80 -9.24 -14.61 6.67
CA GLU A 80 -8.28 -13.55 6.37
C GLU A 80 -8.35 -12.47 7.44
N GLY A 81 -7.23 -11.81 7.68
CA GLY A 81 -7.16 -10.61 8.51
C GLY A 81 -7.07 -9.35 7.66
N ASN A 82 -6.86 -8.24 8.33
CA ASN A 82 -6.53 -6.97 7.70
C ASN A 82 -5.49 -6.22 8.53
N ILE A 83 -4.69 -5.40 7.85
CA ILE A 83 -3.86 -4.39 8.51
C ILE A 83 -4.74 -3.24 9.01
N GLU A 84 -4.24 -2.38 9.88
CA GLU A 84 -4.90 -1.12 10.17
C GLU A 84 -4.91 -0.22 8.94
N TYR A 85 -6.08 0.33 8.58
CA TYR A 85 -6.21 1.22 7.44
C TYR A 85 -7.38 2.20 7.59
N TRP A 86 -7.37 3.23 6.75
CA TRP A 86 -8.43 4.23 6.63
C TRP A 86 -9.00 4.20 5.21
N TYR A 87 -10.29 4.33 5.10
CA TYR A 87 -11.01 4.39 3.83
C TYR A 87 -11.72 5.72 3.69
N CYS A 88 -11.47 6.44 2.61
CA CYS A 88 -12.16 7.67 2.31
C CYS A 88 -13.40 7.40 1.45
N GLU A 89 -14.59 7.67 1.98
CA GLU A 89 -15.84 7.52 1.21
C GLU A 89 -15.96 8.55 0.07
N GLY A 90 -15.31 9.71 0.20
CA GLY A 90 -15.35 10.75 -0.81
C GLY A 90 -14.66 10.35 -2.11
N CYS A 91 -13.41 9.91 -2.05
CA CYS A 91 -12.63 9.53 -3.22
C CYS A 91 -12.53 8.02 -3.45
N GLY A 92 -13.05 7.17 -2.54
CA GLY A 92 -13.02 5.71 -2.67
C GLY A 92 -11.64 5.07 -2.49
N LYS A 93 -10.71 5.76 -1.84
CA LYS A 93 -9.32 5.31 -1.69
C LYS A 93 -9.01 4.83 -0.29
N TYR A 94 -7.96 4.00 -0.18
CA TYR A 94 -7.47 3.40 1.06
C TYR A 94 -6.14 4.03 1.46
N TYR A 95 -5.92 4.20 2.76
CA TYR A 95 -4.74 4.85 3.31
C TYR A 95 -4.20 4.07 4.50
N SER A 96 -2.87 4.06 4.67
CA SER A 96 -2.21 3.42 5.81
C SER A 96 -2.02 4.38 7.00
N ASP A 97 -2.48 5.62 6.89
CA ASP A 97 -2.37 6.64 7.93
C ASP A 97 -3.68 7.39 8.13
N LYS A 98 -3.87 7.89 9.34
CA LYS A 98 -5.09 8.62 9.75
C LYS A 98 -5.32 9.94 8.99
N ASP A 99 -4.24 10.50 8.42
CA ASP A 99 -4.29 11.80 7.74
C ASP A 99 -4.57 11.63 6.23
N GLY A 100 -4.67 10.39 5.73
CA GLY A 100 -4.94 10.10 4.32
C GLY A 100 -3.83 10.51 3.37
N THR A 101 -2.57 10.50 3.83
CA THR A 101 -1.43 10.93 3.01
C THR A 101 -0.74 9.79 2.28
N LYS A 102 -0.84 8.57 2.81
CA LYS A 102 -0.21 7.37 2.26
C LYS A 102 -1.26 6.44 1.65
N GLU A 103 -1.52 6.65 0.37
CA GLU A 103 -2.46 5.80 -0.38
C GLU A 103 -1.91 4.38 -0.51
N ILE A 104 -2.75 3.38 -0.27
CA ILE A 104 -2.49 1.96 -0.45
C ILE A 104 -3.58 1.34 -1.33
N LYS A 105 -3.29 0.19 -1.92
CA LYS A 105 -4.29 -0.56 -2.69
C LYS A 105 -5.19 -1.36 -1.74
N LYS A 106 -6.43 -1.57 -2.13
CA LYS A 106 -7.36 -2.44 -1.39
C LYS A 106 -6.79 -3.83 -1.11
N ALA A 107 -6.05 -4.40 -2.05
CA ALA A 107 -5.42 -5.71 -1.88
C ALA A 107 -4.38 -5.72 -0.75
N ASP A 108 -3.71 -4.59 -0.52
CA ASP A 108 -2.67 -4.46 0.50
C ASP A 108 -3.26 -4.34 1.92
N THR A 109 -4.58 -4.10 2.03
CA THR A 109 -5.25 -4.06 3.34
C THR A 109 -5.52 -5.45 3.90
N VAL A 110 -5.52 -6.49 3.07
CA VAL A 110 -5.88 -7.86 3.46
C VAL A 110 -4.64 -8.65 3.86
N THR A 111 -4.69 -9.30 5.01
CA THR A 111 -3.68 -10.26 5.48
C THR A 111 -4.16 -11.68 5.15
N ALA A 112 -3.37 -12.41 4.38
CA ALA A 112 -3.69 -13.78 3.98
C ALA A 112 -3.88 -14.70 5.20
N LYS A 113 -4.73 -15.71 5.04
CA LYS A 113 -4.94 -16.76 6.06
C LYS A 113 -3.61 -17.40 6.47
N LEU A 114 -3.50 -17.77 7.73
CA LEU A 114 -2.35 -18.53 8.22
C LEU A 114 -2.32 -19.88 7.51
N LYS A 115 -1.15 -20.23 6.98
CA LYS A 115 -0.96 -21.58 6.42
C LYS A 115 -1.13 -22.61 7.51
N ASP A 116 -1.84 -23.68 7.21
CA ASP A 116 -1.89 -24.83 8.09
C ASP A 116 -0.56 -25.59 7.96
N ASP A 117 0.43 -25.20 8.75
CA ASP A 117 1.66 -25.96 8.90
C ASP A 117 1.41 -27.23 9.71
N SER A 118 0.34 -27.96 9.39
CA SER A 118 0.11 -29.32 9.90
C SER A 118 0.99 -30.38 9.22
N LYS A 119 2.06 -29.97 8.53
CA LYS A 119 3.23 -30.83 8.43
C LYS A 119 3.87 -30.83 9.81
N SER A 120 3.46 -31.79 10.65
CA SER A 120 4.26 -32.31 11.75
C SER A 120 5.72 -32.26 11.29
N PRO A 121 6.65 -31.67 12.07
CA PRO A 121 8.05 -31.77 11.72
C PRO A 121 8.30 -33.25 11.50
N GLN A 122 8.67 -33.62 10.30
CA GLN A 122 9.14 -34.97 9.99
C GLN A 122 10.44 -35.13 10.77
N THR A 123 10.32 -35.48 12.07
CA THR A 123 11.40 -35.93 12.90
C THR A 123 11.82 -37.31 12.42
N GLY A 124 12.57 -37.30 11.38
CA GLY A 124 13.08 -38.48 10.74
C GLY A 124 13.87 -38.04 9.52
N ASP A 125 15.03 -37.43 9.75
CA ASP A 125 16.04 -37.30 8.70
C ASP A 125 16.59 -38.71 8.41
N THR A 126 15.81 -39.47 7.59
CA THR A 126 16.20 -40.78 7.11
C THR A 126 17.22 -40.69 5.97
N SER A 127 17.51 -39.48 5.48
CA SER A 127 18.37 -39.28 4.30
C SER A 127 19.84 -39.62 4.57
N ASN A 128 20.28 -39.55 5.80
CA ASN A 128 21.69 -39.83 6.15
C ASN A 128 21.88 -41.15 6.92
N LEU A 129 20.82 -41.79 7.40
CA LEU A 129 20.93 -43.04 8.17
C LEU A 129 21.57 -44.15 7.34
N ALA A 130 21.17 -44.28 6.07
CA ALA A 130 21.75 -45.28 5.15
C ALA A 130 23.24 -44.99 4.90
N LEU A 131 23.61 -43.71 4.81
CA LEU A 131 25.01 -43.30 4.63
C LEU A 131 25.87 -43.61 5.86
N TRP A 132 25.33 -43.37 7.05
CA TRP A 132 26.01 -43.71 8.31
C TRP A 132 26.14 -45.21 8.52
N ILE A 133 25.14 -46.01 8.16
CA ILE A 133 25.18 -47.47 8.18
C ILE A 133 26.24 -47.97 7.18
N ALA A 134 26.30 -47.45 5.97
CA ALA A 134 27.31 -47.81 4.98
C ALA A 134 28.72 -47.49 5.44
N LEU A 135 28.93 -46.37 6.13
CA LEU A 135 30.22 -45.94 6.69
C LEU A 135 30.70 -46.86 7.81
N LEU A 136 29.75 -47.34 8.64
CA LEU A 136 30.05 -48.34 9.70
C LEU A 136 30.54 -49.67 9.14
N PHE A 137 29.95 -50.15 8.04
CA PHE A 137 30.38 -51.39 7.39
C PHE A 137 31.73 -51.26 6.72
N VAL A 138 32.08 -50.13 6.15
CA VAL A 138 33.40 -49.86 5.53
C VAL A 138 34.49 -49.80 6.60
N SER A 139 34.26 -49.12 7.71
CA SER A 139 35.24 -49.00 8.80
C SER A 139 35.43 -50.30 9.59
N GLY A 140 34.35 -51.05 9.82
CA GLY A 140 34.40 -52.38 10.47
C GLY A 140 35.07 -53.45 9.60
N GLY A 141 34.85 -53.45 8.30
CA GLY A 141 35.46 -54.37 7.36
C GLY A 141 36.98 -54.23 7.23
N ALA A 142 37.48 -53.01 7.29
CA ALA A 142 38.93 -52.74 7.24
C ALA A 142 39.69 -53.28 8.46
N ALA A 143 39.10 -53.21 9.64
CA ALA A 143 39.72 -53.73 10.88
C ALA A 143 39.82 -55.25 10.89
N ILE A 144 38.85 -55.98 10.37
CA ILE A 144 38.86 -57.46 10.28
C ILE A 144 39.86 -57.92 9.22
N GLY A 145 39.94 -57.22 8.08
CA GLY A 145 40.87 -57.56 6.99
C GLY A 145 42.34 -57.46 7.41
N THR A 146 42.73 -56.47 8.18
CA THR A 146 44.12 -56.29 8.64
C THR A 146 44.56 -57.32 9.65
N THR A 147 43.66 -57.78 10.53
CA THR A 147 44.00 -58.82 11.51
C THR A 147 44.19 -60.20 10.89
N VAL A 148 43.43 -60.54 9.84
CA VAL A 148 43.57 -61.80 9.13
C VAL A 148 44.87 -61.85 8.32
N VAL A 149 45.27 -60.78 7.68
CA VAL A 149 46.49 -60.68 6.87
C VAL A 149 47.75 -60.76 7.82
N SER A 150 47.73 -60.12 8.98
CA SER A 150 48.82 -60.17 9.96
C SER A 150 48.99 -61.56 10.52
N ARG A 151 47.93 -62.33 10.76
CA ARG A 151 48.06 -63.72 11.26
C ARG A 151 48.63 -64.64 10.18
N LYS A 152 48.25 -64.53 8.91
CA LYS A 152 48.87 -65.35 7.85
C LYS A 152 50.34 -65.09 7.66
N LYS A 153 50.85 -63.87 7.82
CA LYS A 153 52.26 -63.55 7.76
C LYS A 153 53.07 -64.21 8.92
N LYS A 154 52.59 -64.32 10.15
CA LYS A 154 53.24 -65.01 11.27
C LYS A 154 53.33 -66.48 11.03
N TYR A 155 52.36 -67.15 10.45
CA TYR A 155 52.42 -68.59 10.18
C TYR A 155 53.43 -68.97 9.09
N ASN A 156 53.66 -68.15 8.11
CA ASN A 156 54.60 -68.43 6.99
C ASN A 156 56.07 -68.24 7.44
N VAL A 157 56.36 -67.45 8.44
CA VAL A 157 57.73 -67.24 8.92
C VAL A 157 58.19 -68.41 9.86
N SER A 158 57.22 -69.09 10.54
CA SER A 158 57.58 -70.21 11.43
C SER A 158 57.76 -71.58 10.71
N SER A 159 57.47 -71.65 9.39
CA SER A 159 57.58 -72.90 8.62
C SER A 159 58.88 -73.00 7.77
N LYS A 160 59.83 -72.12 7.99
CA LYS A 160 61.16 -72.15 7.27
C LYS A 160 62.35 -72.22 8.21
N ILE A 161 62.28 -72.98 9.27
CA ILE A 161 63.43 -73.41 10.08
C ILE A 161 63.39 -74.96 10.18
#